data_8ef95ed40b2033a1a73a665801bce519
#
_entry.id   8ef95ed40b2033a1a73a665801bce519
#
_cell.length_a   1.000
_cell.length_b   1.000
_cell.length_c   1.000
_cell.angle_alpha   90.00
_cell.angle_beta   90.00
_cell.angle_gamma   90.00
#
_symmetry.space_group_name_H-M   'P 1'
#
loop_
_entity.id
_entity.type
_entity.pdbx_description
1 polymer ?
#
loop_
_entity_poly.entity_id
_entity_poly.type
_entity_poly.pdbx_seq_one_letter_code
_entity_poly.pdbx_strand_id
1 'polypeptide(L)'
;MGLYHSIYGTEKFQGFTLSVERRAEIRTLIGERAERLSYLNCAVLRASIERNLDSDKGPFAIDDRICGEVVELSREDFDDLLRVHLCDWLEQVPRSQEWTYRRDAYRRMAEWLGGVALESFEQVYAGH
;
A
#
# COMPACT_ATOMS: atom_id res chain seq x y z
N MET A 1 -5.10 4.98 -10.39
CA MET A 1 -4.79 4.81 -8.95
C MET A 1 -3.57 5.61 -8.51
N GLY A 2 -2.50 5.68 -9.32
CA GLY A 2 -1.25 6.30 -8.90
C GLY A 2 -1.35 7.72 -8.38
N LEU A 3 -2.26 8.54 -8.90
CA LEU A 3 -2.41 9.92 -8.47
C LEU A 3 -3.07 10.09 -7.09
N TYR A 4 -3.80 9.07 -6.60
CA TYR A 4 -4.61 9.19 -5.39
C TYR A 4 -4.15 8.30 -4.24
N HIS A 5 -3.15 7.44 -4.45
CA HIS A 5 -2.78 6.40 -3.48
C HIS A 5 -2.32 6.94 -2.13
N SER A 6 -1.76 8.14 -2.08
CA SER A 6 -1.27 8.74 -0.84
C SER A 6 -2.08 9.96 -0.40
N ILE A 7 -3.33 10.09 -0.86
CA ILE A 7 -4.16 11.26 -0.56
C ILE A 7 -4.40 11.45 0.95
N TYR A 8 -4.41 10.36 1.73
CA TYR A 8 -4.53 10.42 3.19
C TYR A 8 -3.20 10.27 3.92
N GLY A 9 -2.10 10.07 3.18
CA GLY A 9 -0.82 9.69 3.76
C GLY A 9 -0.70 8.20 3.96
N THR A 10 0.32 7.79 4.72
CA THR A 10 0.55 6.39 5.07
C THR A 10 1.08 6.31 6.49
N GLU A 11 1.28 5.10 7.01
CA GLU A 11 1.89 4.89 8.33
C GLU A 11 3.21 5.62 8.48
N LYS A 12 4.06 5.63 7.45
CA LYS A 12 5.36 6.29 7.46
C LYS A 12 5.26 7.80 7.19
N PHE A 13 4.33 8.24 6.36
CA PHE A 13 4.22 9.63 5.88
C PHE A 13 2.84 10.20 6.22
N GLN A 14 2.65 10.62 7.47
CA GLN A 14 1.35 11.02 7.97
C GLN A 14 1.05 12.53 7.93
N GLY A 15 2.03 13.37 7.66
CA GLY A 15 1.93 14.78 7.99
C GLY A 15 1.36 15.75 6.96
N PHE A 16 1.20 15.36 5.69
CA PHE A 16 0.97 16.35 4.62
C PHE A 16 -0.16 15.97 3.67
N THR A 17 -1.28 15.47 4.21
CA THR A 17 -2.35 14.93 3.38
C THR A 17 -3.72 15.36 3.93
N LEU A 18 -4.77 15.05 3.19
CA LEU A 18 -6.13 15.34 3.63
C LEU A 18 -6.52 14.44 4.80
N SER A 19 -7.36 14.98 5.68
CA SER A 19 -7.88 14.24 6.81
C SER A 19 -8.76 13.08 6.36
N VAL A 20 -8.65 11.92 7.02
CA VAL A 20 -9.53 10.78 6.78
C VAL A 20 -11.00 11.11 7.11
N GLU A 21 -11.25 12.17 7.91
CA GLU A 21 -12.60 12.61 8.21
C GLU A 21 -13.34 13.15 6.98
N ARG A 22 -12.60 13.47 5.92
CA ARG A 22 -13.16 13.96 4.67
C ARG A 22 -13.41 12.84 3.64
N ARG A 23 -13.44 11.60 4.06
CA ARG A 23 -13.59 10.45 3.14
C ARG A 23 -14.81 10.56 2.23
N ALA A 24 -15.96 11.00 2.75
CA ALA A 24 -17.18 11.11 1.96
C ALA A 24 -17.04 12.10 0.81
N GLU A 25 -16.38 13.22 1.04
CA GLU A 25 -16.11 14.22 -0.01
C GLU A 25 -15.16 13.67 -1.05
N ILE A 26 -14.11 13.01 -0.61
CA ILE A 26 -13.09 12.45 -1.50
C ILE A 26 -13.67 11.31 -2.34
N ARG A 27 -14.51 10.47 -1.74
CA ARG A 27 -15.21 9.40 -2.45
C ARG A 27 -16.05 9.95 -3.62
N THR A 28 -16.67 11.09 -3.42
CA THR A 28 -17.45 11.76 -4.46
C THR A 28 -16.56 12.23 -5.61
N LEU A 29 -15.33 12.67 -5.30
CA LEU A 29 -14.40 13.18 -6.30
C LEU A 29 -13.70 12.09 -7.11
N ILE A 30 -13.27 11.01 -6.48
CA ILE A 30 -12.41 10.00 -7.14
C ILE A 30 -13.05 8.62 -7.28
N GLY A 31 -14.25 8.43 -6.74
CA GLY A 31 -14.97 7.15 -6.79
C GLY A 31 -14.71 6.27 -5.57
N GLU A 32 -15.63 5.33 -5.34
CA GLU A 32 -15.62 4.48 -4.15
C GLU A 32 -14.39 3.59 -4.05
N ARG A 33 -14.01 2.92 -5.16
CA ARG A 33 -12.90 1.98 -5.12
C ARG A 33 -11.57 2.68 -4.91
N ALA A 34 -11.33 3.77 -5.64
CA ALA A 34 -10.09 4.53 -5.51
C ALA A 34 -9.95 5.13 -4.12
N GLU A 35 -11.04 5.66 -3.56
CA GLU A 35 -11.03 6.19 -2.20
C GLU A 35 -10.77 5.08 -1.17
N ARG A 36 -11.43 3.93 -1.30
CA ARG A 36 -11.25 2.82 -0.38
C ARG A 36 -9.81 2.32 -0.37
N LEU A 37 -9.20 2.13 -1.54
CA LEU A 37 -7.81 1.70 -1.64
C LEU A 37 -6.85 2.74 -1.08
N SER A 38 -7.11 4.02 -1.31
CA SER A 38 -6.31 5.11 -0.73
C SER A 38 -6.42 5.15 0.78
N TYR A 39 -7.62 4.95 1.32
CA TYR A 39 -7.82 4.85 2.76
C TYR A 39 -7.08 3.64 3.34
N LEU A 40 -7.21 2.47 2.74
CA LEU A 40 -6.55 1.26 3.21
C LEU A 40 -5.03 1.40 3.17
N ASN A 41 -4.49 2.03 2.13
CA ASN A 41 -3.04 2.28 2.05
C ASN A 41 -2.56 3.19 3.18
N CYS A 42 -3.37 4.17 3.57
CA CYS A 42 -3.09 5.03 4.72
C CYS A 42 -3.22 4.27 6.04
N ALA A 43 -4.30 3.51 6.19
CA ALA A 43 -4.71 2.93 7.47
C ALA A 43 -3.99 1.63 7.83
N VAL A 44 -3.46 0.90 6.85
CA VAL A 44 -2.88 -0.42 7.07
C VAL A 44 -1.61 -0.36 7.91
N LEU A 45 -1.52 -1.26 8.89
CA LEU A 45 -0.25 -1.54 9.55
C LEU A 45 0.58 -2.44 8.66
N ARG A 46 1.79 -2.03 8.33
CA ARG A 46 2.67 -2.71 7.37
C ARG A 46 2.94 -4.17 7.75
N ALA A 47 3.10 -4.44 9.03
CA ALA A 47 3.32 -5.80 9.52
C ALA A 47 2.17 -6.76 9.17
N SER A 48 0.93 -6.25 9.10
CA SER A 48 -0.22 -7.08 8.73
C SER A 48 -0.22 -7.45 7.25
N ILE A 49 0.34 -6.61 6.40
CA ILE A 49 0.56 -6.95 4.99
C ILE A 49 1.57 -8.10 4.89
N GLU A 50 2.71 -7.97 5.56
CA GLU A 50 3.77 -8.98 5.53
C GLU A 50 3.27 -10.33 6.01
N ARG A 51 2.47 -10.35 7.06
CA ARG A 51 1.87 -11.57 7.60
C ARG A 51 1.08 -12.34 6.54
N ASN A 52 0.36 -11.63 5.68
CA ASN A 52 -0.46 -12.25 4.64
C ASN A 52 0.34 -12.78 3.46
N LEU A 53 1.59 -12.37 3.31
CA LEU A 53 2.45 -12.86 2.24
C LEU A 53 3.01 -14.26 2.51
N ASP A 54 2.79 -14.81 3.69
CA ASP A 54 3.26 -16.16 4.05
C ASP A 54 2.40 -17.27 3.47
N SER A 55 1.16 -16.96 3.03
CA SER A 55 0.26 -17.96 2.44
C SER A 55 -0.66 -17.30 1.43
N ASP A 56 -0.83 -17.93 0.26
CA ASP A 56 -1.74 -17.44 -0.79
C ASP A 56 -3.19 -17.90 -0.62
N LYS A 57 -3.48 -18.58 0.47
CA LYS A 57 -4.81 -19.19 0.70
C LYS A 57 -5.79 -18.29 1.45
N GLY A 58 -5.32 -17.18 2.00
CA GLY A 58 -6.15 -16.32 2.83
C GLY A 58 -6.56 -16.98 4.14
N PRO A 59 -7.46 -16.36 4.92
CA PRO A 59 -8.06 -15.05 4.64
C PRO A 59 -7.02 -13.92 4.67
N PHE A 60 -7.26 -12.89 3.87
CA PHE A 60 -6.35 -11.74 3.77
C PHE A 60 -6.82 -10.64 4.72
N ALA A 61 -6.48 -10.77 5.98
CA ALA A 61 -6.88 -9.83 7.02
C ALA A 61 -5.75 -8.84 7.31
N ILE A 62 -6.06 -7.55 7.27
CA ILE A 62 -5.12 -6.48 7.59
C ILE A 62 -5.59 -5.74 8.84
N ASP A 63 -4.67 -5.10 9.52
CA ASP A 63 -4.96 -4.29 10.70
C ASP A 63 -5.06 -2.83 10.29
N ASP A 64 -6.20 -2.21 10.59
CA ASP A 64 -6.44 -0.77 10.38
C ASP A 64 -5.97 -0.02 11.62
N ARG A 65 -4.88 0.77 11.50
CA ARG A 65 -4.30 1.52 12.63
C ARG A 65 -5.14 2.71 13.08
N ILE A 66 -6.07 3.16 12.23
CA ILE A 66 -6.89 4.34 12.53
C ILE A 66 -8.09 3.96 13.39
N CYS A 67 -8.84 2.93 13.00
CA CYS A 67 -10.00 2.48 13.78
C CYS A 67 -9.67 1.34 14.75
N GLY A 68 -8.50 0.71 14.63
CA GLY A 68 -8.10 -0.39 15.49
C GLY A 68 -8.75 -1.73 15.18
N GLU A 69 -9.42 -1.85 14.04
CA GLU A 69 -10.12 -3.06 13.65
C GLU A 69 -9.35 -3.88 12.63
N VAL A 70 -9.69 -5.17 12.56
CA VAL A 70 -9.20 -6.07 11.52
C VAL A 70 -10.15 -5.99 10.33
N VAL A 71 -9.59 -5.79 9.14
CA VAL A 71 -10.35 -5.73 7.89
C VAL A 71 -9.99 -6.93 7.04
N GLU A 72 -10.98 -7.75 6.70
CA GLU A 72 -10.77 -8.91 5.82
C GLU A 72 -10.99 -8.50 4.38
N LEU A 73 -10.02 -8.82 3.52
CA LEU A 73 -10.05 -8.45 2.09
C LEU A 73 -10.18 -9.69 1.23
N SER A 74 -10.80 -9.52 0.04
CA SER A 74 -10.73 -10.51 -1.01
C SER A 74 -9.30 -10.56 -1.56
N ARG A 75 -8.95 -11.63 -2.28
CA ARG A 75 -7.65 -11.74 -2.94
C ARG A 75 -7.43 -10.56 -3.90
N GLU A 76 -8.46 -10.19 -4.67
CA GLU A 76 -8.39 -9.06 -5.60
C GLU A 76 -8.09 -7.75 -4.88
N ASP A 77 -8.80 -7.48 -3.80
CA ASP A 77 -8.59 -6.25 -3.03
C ASP A 77 -7.23 -6.24 -2.35
N PHE A 78 -6.79 -7.37 -1.84
CA PHE A 78 -5.46 -7.50 -1.25
C PHE A 78 -4.36 -7.24 -2.29
N ASP A 79 -4.47 -7.83 -3.47
CA ASP A 79 -3.51 -7.61 -4.55
C ASP A 79 -3.47 -6.14 -4.98
N ASP A 80 -4.62 -5.50 -5.09
CA ASP A 80 -4.69 -4.08 -5.45
C ASP A 80 -4.11 -3.19 -4.36
N LEU A 81 -4.30 -3.53 -3.09
CA LEU A 81 -3.66 -2.82 -1.98
C LEU A 81 -2.14 -2.97 -2.06
N LEU A 82 -1.64 -4.17 -2.36
CA LEU A 82 -0.19 -4.38 -2.54
C LEU A 82 0.36 -3.54 -3.69
N ARG A 83 -0.36 -3.45 -4.81
CA ARG A 83 0.06 -2.62 -5.95
C ARG A 83 0.18 -1.16 -5.56
N VAL A 84 -0.84 -0.62 -4.91
CA VAL A 84 -0.85 0.76 -4.46
C VAL A 84 0.29 1.01 -3.48
N HIS A 85 0.43 0.12 -2.50
CA HIS A 85 1.43 0.23 -1.44
C HIS A 85 2.86 0.17 -2.01
N LEU A 86 3.11 -0.78 -2.91
CA LEU A 86 4.42 -0.92 -3.55
C LEU A 86 4.73 0.27 -4.48
N CYS A 87 3.77 0.67 -5.32
CA CYS A 87 3.96 1.81 -6.22
C CYS A 87 4.27 3.10 -5.46
N ASP A 88 3.57 3.33 -4.36
CA ASP A 88 3.81 4.49 -3.51
C ASP A 88 5.25 4.51 -3.00
N TRP A 89 5.74 3.37 -2.53
CA TRP A 89 7.12 3.27 -2.04
C TRP A 89 8.15 3.40 -3.16
N LEU A 90 7.94 2.74 -4.29
CA LEU A 90 8.87 2.81 -5.42
C LEU A 90 9.01 4.24 -5.98
N GLU A 91 7.96 5.05 -5.87
CA GLU A 91 8.01 6.46 -6.23
C GLU A 91 8.82 7.27 -5.21
N GLN A 92 8.78 6.91 -3.95
CA GLN A 92 9.38 7.65 -2.86
C GLN A 92 10.83 7.28 -2.56
N VAL A 93 11.22 6.02 -2.72
CA VAL A 93 12.54 5.56 -2.28
C VAL A 93 13.70 6.30 -2.94
N PRO A 94 13.66 6.67 -4.24
CA PRO A 94 14.75 7.44 -4.82
C PRO A 94 14.93 8.84 -4.19
N ARG A 95 13.83 9.41 -3.71
CA ARG A 95 13.86 10.73 -3.06
C ARG A 95 14.27 10.64 -1.61
N SER A 96 13.84 9.60 -0.90
CA SER A 96 14.16 9.41 0.52
C SER A 96 15.54 8.81 0.75
N GLN A 97 16.07 8.08 -0.22
CA GLN A 97 17.35 7.36 -0.13
C GLN A 97 17.34 6.27 0.97
N GLU A 98 16.16 5.82 1.39
CA GLU A 98 16.03 4.78 2.42
C GLU A 98 15.97 3.39 1.79
N TRP A 99 17.00 3.03 1.03
CA TRP A 99 17.05 1.80 0.23
C TRP A 99 16.96 0.51 1.03
N THR A 100 17.34 0.54 2.29
CA THR A 100 17.29 -0.64 3.17
C THR A 100 15.97 -0.78 3.92
N TYR A 101 15.15 0.28 3.92
CA TYR A 101 13.89 0.27 4.66
C TYR A 101 12.95 -0.79 4.09
N ARG A 102 12.63 -1.80 4.91
CA ARG A 102 11.71 -2.90 4.59
C ARG A 102 11.95 -3.52 3.20
N ARG A 103 13.17 -3.55 2.75
CA ARG A 103 13.54 -3.99 1.40
C ARG A 103 13.05 -5.40 1.11
N ASP A 104 13.22 -6.33 2.05
CA ASP A 104 12.79 -7.71 1.87
C ASP A 104 11.27 -7.81 1.76
N ALA A 105 10.54 -7.03 2.55
CA ALA A 105 9.09 -7.00 2.49
C ALA A 105 8.59 -6.47 1.15
N TYR A 106 9.16 -5.39 0.64
CA TYR A 106 8.79 -4.84 -0.66
C TYR A 106 9.16 -5.78 -1.81
N ARG A 107 10.28 -6.49 -1.70
CA ARG A 107 10.64 -7.53 -2.66
C ARG A 107 9.61 -8.64 -2.67
N ARG A 108 9.17 -9.11 -1.51
CA ARG A 108 8.14 -10.14 -1.40
C ARG A 108 6.81 -9.70 -2.03
N MET A 109 6.43 -8.44 -1.85
CA MET A 109 5.23 -7.88 -2.49
C MET A 109 5.38 -7.88 -4.02
N ALA A 110 6.53 -7.46 -4.53
CA ALA A 110 6.82 -7.44 -5.95
C ALA A 110 6.79 -8.86 -6.55
N GLU A 111 7.39 -9.82 -5.86
CA GLU A 111 7.39 -11.21 -6.29
C GLU A 111 5.98 -11.82 -6.27
N TRP A 112 5.20 -11.49 -5.25
CA TRP A 112 3.81 -11.92 -5.14
C TRP A 112 2.97 -11.44 -6.33
N LEU A 113 3.12 -10.18 -6.69
CA LEU A 113 2.38 -9.59 -7.80
C LEU A 113 2.93 -10.02 -9.16
N GLY A 114 4.25 -10.22 -9.27
CA GLY A 114 4.91 -10.60 -10.51
C GLY A 114 4.84 -9.54 -11.59
N GLY A 115 5.18 -9.92 -12.83
CA GLY A 115 5.02 -9.08 -14.02
C GLY A 115 5.63 -7.69 -13.88
N VAL A 116 4.84 -6.67 -14.21
CA VAL A 116 5.26 -5.26 -14.20
C VAL A 116 5.71 -4.81 -12.80
N ALA A 117 5.05 -5.30 -11.75
CA ALA A 117 5.42 -4.92 -10.38
C ALA A 117 6.83 -5.39 -10.03
N LEU A 118 7.18 -6.63 -10.37
CA LEU A 118 8.51 -7.16 -10.13
C LEU A 118 9.56 -6.44 -10.99
N GLU A 119 9.26 -6.22 -12.25
CA GLU A 119 10.16 -5.48 -13.14
C GLU A 119 10.43 -4.05 -12.62
N SER A 120 9.39 -3.38 -12.18
CA SER A 120 9.50 -2.02 -11.63
C SER A 120 10.36 -1.99 -10.37
N PHE A 121 10.17 -2.97 -9.48
CA PHE A 121 10.99 -3.10 -8.27
C PHE A 121 12.48 -3.27 -8.64
N GLU A 122 12.76 -4.18 -9.56
CA GLU A 122 14.14 -4.46 -9.98
C GLU A 122 14.80 -3.24 -10.62
N GLN A 123 14.06 -2.48 -11.44
CA GLN A 123 14.57 -1.27 -12.07
C GLN A 123 14.88 -0.17 -11.04
N VAL A 124 13.96 0.07 -10.12
CA VAL A 124 14.12 1.13 -9.10
C VAL A 124 15.29 0.81 -8.16
N TYR A 125 15.44 -0.46 -7.79
CA TYR A 125 16.51 -0.89 -6.87
C TYR A 125 17.81 -1.26 -7.56
N ALA A 126 17.89 -1.17 -8.88
CA ALA A 126 19.12 -1.49 -9.62
C ALA A 126 20.29 -0.65 -9.10
N GLY A 127 21.38 -1.32 -8.73
CA GLY A 127 22.56 -0.65 -8.17
C GLY A 127 22.48 -0.31 -6.69
N HIS A 128 21.41 -0.67 -6.04
CA HIS A 128 21.21 -0.46 -4.60
C HIS A 128 20.97 -1.78 -3.88
#